data_7c1ef6814ef1285bf182ada31c45fdce
#
_entry.id   7c1ef6814ef1285bf182ada31c45fdce
#
_cell.length_a   1.000
_cell.length_b   1.000
_cell.length_c   1.000
_cell.angle_alpha   90.00
_cell.angle_beta   90.00
_cell.angle_gamma   90.00
#
_symmetry.space_group_name_H-M   'P 1'
#
loop_
_entity.id
_entity.type
_entity.pdbx_description
1 polymer ?
#
loop_
_entity_poly.entity_id
_entity_poly.type
_entity_poly.pdbx_seq_one_letter_code
_entity_poly.pdbx_strand_id
1 'polypeptide(L)'
;MIIYHESSKTFHLYNNNISYIMTVLPNGHLGNLYFGKRIHDREDFSYLLEMKQRPMTACVYEGNRKFSLEHLKLEYPVYGSSDYRYPAMEILQENGSRISDFTYVSYTIAAGKPKLQGLPATYTEKDEEAQTLCVKLKDEVTGIVLELLYTIFTQRGIITRSARFTNEGTSSVH
;
A
#
# COMPACT_ATOMS: atom_id res chain seq x y z
N MET A 1 12.40 11.36 -4.89
CA MET A 1 13.02 10.92 -3.60
C MET A 1 11.99 10.20 -2.77
N ILE A 2 12.42 9.21 -1.98
CA ILE A 2 11.55 8.42 -1.11
C ILE A 2 12.08 8.54 0.32
N ILE A 3 11.24 8.96 1.25
CA ILE A 3 11.53 9.07 2.69
C ILE A 3 10.57 8.16 3.44
N TYR A 4 11.06 7.50 4.47
CA TYR A 4 10.26 6.78 5.45
C TYR A 4 10.45 7.43 6.82
N HIS A 5 9.35 7.83 7.43
CA HIS A 5 9.29 8.37 8.79
C HIS A 5 8.93 7.25 9.76
N GLU A 6 9.92 6.78 10.51
CA GLU A 6 9.80 5.64 11.40
C GLU A 6 8.74 5.84 12.49
N SER A 7 8.71 7.04 13.09
CA SER A 7 7.81 7.37 14.20
C SER A 7 6.34 7.33 13.81
N SER A 8 6.01 7.79 12.60
CA SER A 8 4.65 7.84 12.05
C SER A 8 4.34 6.69 11.10
N LYS A 9 5.34 5.82 10.82
CA LYS A 9 5.26 4.74 9.83
C LYS A 9 4.75 5.21 8.46
N THR A 10 5.21 6.38 8.02
CA THR A 10 4.72 7.05 6.82
C THR A 10 5.78 7.09 5.74
N PHE A 11 5.40 6.73 4.52
CA PHE A 11 6.21 6.86 3.32
C PHE A 11 5.82 8.11 2.56
N HIS A 12 6.79 8.95 2.22
CA HIS A 12 6.61 10.10 1.35
C HIS A 12 7.48 9.96 0.11
N LEU A 13 6.85 9.68 -1.02
CA LEU A 13 7.48 9.64 -2.34
C LEU A 13 7.25 10.99 -3.02
N TYR A 14 8.31 11.68 -3.40
CA TYR A 14 8.17 13.00 -4.02
C TYR A 14 9.30 13.36 -4.98
N ASN A 15 8.98 14.27 -5.88
CA ASN A 15 9.93 14.99 -6.73
C ASN A 15 9.54 16.47 -6.77
N ASN A 16 10.01 17.23 -7.76
CA ASN A 16 9.69 18.66 -7.87
C ASN A 16 8.21 18.93 -8.24
N ASN A 17 7.49 17.95 -8.77
CA ASN A 17 6.16 18.11 -9.33
C ASN A 17 5.06 17.54 -8.44
N ILE A 18 5.31 16.38 -7.84
CA ILE A 18 4.28 15.58 -7.16
C ILE A 18 4.74 15.07 -5.80
N SER A 19 3.77 14.77 -4.96
CA SER A 19 3.91 14.00 -3.72
C SER A 19 2.90 12.86 -3.70
N TYR A 20 3.35 11.70 -3.22
CA TYR A 20 2.54 10.53 -2.92
C TYR A 20 2.84 10.08 -1.50
N ILE A 21 1.82 10.00 -0.64
CA ILE A 21 2.01 9.72 0.78
C ILE A 21 1.11 8.56 1.18
N MET A 22 1.69 7.58 1.85
CA MET A 22 1.00 6.43 2.41
C MET A 22 1.52 6.13 3.81
N THR A 23 0.72 5.47 4.63
CA THR A 23 1.08 5.12 6.00
C THR A 23 0.65 3.71 6.35
N VAL A 24 1.35 3.09 7.29
CA VAL A 24 0.89 1.85 7.92
C VAL A 24 -0.15 2.22 8.97
N LEU A 25 -1.37 1.76 8.77
CA LEU A 25 -2.52 2.00 9.64
C LEU A 25 -2.40 1.21 10.95
N PRO A 26 -3.15 1.56 12.01
CA PRO A 26 -3.13 0.84 13.29
C PRO A 26 -3.40 -0.67 13.18
N ASN A 27 -4.22 -1.10 12.21
CA ASN A 27 -4.52 -2.50 11.94
C ASN A 27 -3.47 -3.19 11.03
N GLY A 28 -2.37 -2.52 10.70
CA GLY A 28 -1.31 -3.07 9.85
C GLY A 28 -1.54 -2.91 8.34
N HIS A 29 -2.70 -2.46 7.90
CA HIS A 29 -2.95 -2.21 6.48
C HIS A 29 -2.19 -0.97 5.98
N LEU A 30 -1.94 -0.91 4.67
CA LEU A 30 -1.33 0.25 4.04
C LEU A 30 -2.41 1.22 3.54
N GLY A 31 -2.45 2.42 4.14
CA GLY A 31 -3.41 3.46 3.81
C GLY A 31 -2.83 4.55 2.93
N ASN A 32 -3.62 5.03 1.95
CA ASN A 32 -3.27 6.19 1.13
C ASN A 32 -3.67 7.48 1.83
N LEU A 33 -2.76 8.42 1.95
CA LEU A 33 -3.00 9.72 2.55
C LEU A 33 -3.15 10.84 1.53
N TYR A 34 -2.28 10.86 0.52
CA TYR A 34 -2.22 11.96 -0.44
C TYR A 34 -1.60 11.53 -1.76
N PHE A 35 -2.16 12.03 -2.84
CA PHE A 35 -1.53 12.08 -4.15
C PHE A 35 -1.90 13.40 -4.84
N GLY A 36 -0.90 14.17 -5.24
CA GLY A 36 -1.14 15.46 -5.88
C GLY A 36 0.13 16.26 -6.10
N LYS A 37 -0.01 17.59 -6.19
CA LYS A 37 1.12 18.51 -6.30
C LYS A 37 2.08 18.34 -5.14
N ARG A 38 3.34 18.64 -5.40
CA ARG A 38 4.41 18.61 -4.41
C ARG A 38 4.02 19.40 -3.15
N ILE A 39 4.09 18.75 -2.00
CA ILE A 39 3.98 19.37 -0.68
C ILE A 39 5.27 19.19 0.09
N HIS A 40 5.47 20.03 1.12
CA HIS A 40 6.64 19.93 1.99
C HIS A 40 6.61 18.63 2.80
N ASP A 41 7.79 18.05 2.97
CA ASP A 41 7.95 16.88 3.83
C ASP A 41 7.73 17.22 5.30
N ARG A 42 7.13 16.31 6.05
CA ARG A 42 6.87 16.40 7.49
C ARG A 42 7.01 15.04 8.11
N GLU A 43 7.37 15.02 9.37
CA GLU A 43 7.48 13.80 10.17
C GLU A 43 6.13 13.07 10.33
N ASP A 44 5.02 13.80 10.38
CA ASP A 44 3.69 13.25 10.58
C ASP A 44 2.67 13.86 9.58
N PHE A 45 1.94 12.99 8.91
CA PHE A 45 0.84 13.30 8.00
C PHE A 45 -0.51 12.74 8.48
N SER A 46 -0.62 12.34 9.74
CA SER A 46 -1.84 11.74 10.31
C SER A 46 -3.08 12.63 10.19
N TYR A 47 -2.90 13.96 10.11
CA TYR A 47 -3.99 14.92 9.89
C TYR A 47 -4.70 14.75 8.54
N LEU A 48 -4.12 13.98 7.60
CA LEU A 48 -4.75 13.61 6.33
C LEU A 48 -5.63 12.36 6.45
N LEU A 49 -5.55 11.61 7.55
CA LEU A 49 -6.42 10.47 7.81
C LEU A 49 -7.82 10.95 8.19
N GLU A 50 -8.82 10.39 7.54
CA GLU A 50 -10.21 10.62 7.91
C GLU A 50 -10.59 9.76 9.13
N MET A 51 -10.48 10.34 10.32
CA MET A 51 -10.78 9.68 11.60
C MET A 51 -12.11 10.23 12.15
N LYS A 52 -13.23 9.67 11.66
CA LYS A 52 -14.57 10.12 12.08
C LYS A 52 -15.37 8.98 12.66
N GLN A 53 -15.98 9.23 13.82
CA GLN A 53 -17.02 8.34 14.33
C GLN A 53 -18.28 8.52 13.50
N ARG A 54 -18.79 7.41 12.96
CA ARG A 54 -20.09 7.37 12.27
C ARG A 54 -21.05 6.47 13.06
N PRO A 55 -22.35 6.81 13.15
CA PRO A 55 -23.33 5.90 13.71
C PRO A 55 -23.35 4.57 12.95
N MET A 56 -23.51 3.47 13.66
CA MET A 56 -23.60 2.12 13.07
C MET A 56 -22.39 1.67 12.26
N THR A 57 -21.20 2.19 12.55
CA THR A 57 -19.96 1.71 11.95
C THR A 57 -19.73 0.25 12.34
N ALA A 58 -19.71 -0.64 11.36
CA ALA A 58 -19.55 -2.08 11.57
C ALA A 58 -18.14 -2.48 11.99
N CYS A 59 -17.16 -1.63 11.80
CA CYS A 59 -15.74 -1.97 11.78
C CYS A 59 -14.97 -1.19 12.82
N VAL A 60 -15.16 -1.57 14.08
CA VAL A 60 -14.43 -0.96 15.20
C VAL A 60 -13.17 -1.77 15.47
N TYR A 61 -12.00 -1.20 15.15
CA TYR A 61 -10.72 -1.81 15.47
C TYR A 61 -10.32 -1.49 16.91
N GLU A 62 -10.14 -2.51 17.72
CA GLU A 62 -9.73 -2.40 19.15
C GLU A 62 -10.52 -1.33 19.95
N GLY A 63 -11.82 -1.22 19.71
CA GLY A 63 -12.67 -0.25 20.40
C GLY A 63 -12.55 1.21 19.90
N ASN A 64 -11.68 1.49 18.93
CA ASN A 64 -11.53 2.83 18.37
C ASN A 64 -12.64 3.13 17.35
N ARG A 65 -13.73 3.73 17.82
CA ARG A 65 -14.89 4.07 16.99
C ARG A 65 -14.63 5.12 15.89
N LYS A 66 -13.48 5.78 15.92
CA LYS A 66 -13.09 6.75 14.89
C LYS A 66 -12.36 6.08 13.72
N PHE A 67 -11.85 4.87 13.91
CA PHE A 67 -11.12 4.13 12.90
C PHE A 67 -12.04 3.10 12.24
N SER A 68 -12.27 3.25 10.94
CA SER A 68 -13.06 2.31 10.15
C SER A 68 -12.55 2.22 8.73
N LEU A 69 -12.40 1.01 8.23
CA LEU A 69 -12.01 0.76 6.84
C LEU A 69 -13.06 1.20 5.82
N GLU A 70 -14.31 1.44 6.23
CA GLU A 70 -15.37 1.89 5.33
C GLU A 70 -15.07 3.23 4.63
N HIS A 71 -14.31 4.11 5.28
CA HIS A 71 -14.01 5.43 4.73
C HIS A 71 -12.53 5.75 4.60
N LEU A 72 -11.65 4.84 5.00
CA LEU A 72 -10.23 4.96 4.72
C LEU A 72 -9.91 4.51 3.29
N LYS A 73 -8.91 5.13 2.69
CA LYS A 73 -8.41 4.76 1.36
C LYS A 73 -7.25 3.80 1.55
N LEU A 74 -7.45 2.53 1.21
CA LEU A 74 -6.38 1.54 1.23
C LEU A 74 -5.57 1.57 -0.07
N GLU A 75 -4.27 1.32 0.03
CA GLU A 75 -3.38 1.21 -1.14
C GLU A 75 -3.72 0.00 -2.00
N TYR A 76 -4.10 -1.10 -1.39
CA TYR A 76 -4.49 -2.33 -2.07
C TYR A 76 -5.67 -2.97 -1.34
N PRO A 77 -6.91 -2.51 -1.59
CA PRO A 77 -8.09 -3.02 -0.90
C PRO A 77 -8.36 -4.48 -1.32
N VAL A 78 -8.60 -5.34 -0.34
CA VAL A 78 -9.00 -6.73 -0.51
C VAL A 78 -10.34 -6.97 0.18
N TYR A 79 -11.03 -8.04 -0.20
CA TYR A 79 -12.32 -8.39 0.39
C TYR A 79 -12.14 -9.01 1.78
N GLY A 80 -12.90 -8.53 2.75
CA GLY A 80 -12.89 -9.01 4.13
C GLY A 80 -12.37 -7.96 5.11
N SER A 81 -12.06 -8.36 6.35
CA SER A 81 -11.53 -7.50 7.42
C SER A 81 -12.33 -6.21 7.61
N SER A 82 -13.65 -6.28 7.39
CA SER A 82 -14.59 -5.15 7.45
C SER A 82 -14.53 -4.15 6.27
N ASP A 83 -13.78 -4.43 5.24
CA ASP A 83 -13.86 -3.74 3.96
C ASP A 83 -14.57 -4.62 2.93
N TYR A 84 -15.78 -4.23 2.53
CA TYR A 84 -16.63 -4.97 1.59
C TYR A 84 -16.81 -4.23 0.25
N ARG A 85 -15.98 -3.23 -0.01
CA ARG A 85 -15.92 -2.55 -1.31
C ARG A 85 -15.33 -3.48 -2.37
N TYR A 86 -15.49 -3.13 -3.64
CA TYR A 86 -14.92 -3.91 -4.72
C TYR A 86 -13.39 -4.01 -4.58
N PRO A 87 -12.83 -5.21 -4.46
CA PRO A 87 -11.43 -5.40 -4.16
C PRO A 87 -10.53 -5.19 -5.39
N ALA A 88 -9.25 -4.91 -5.15
CA ALA A 88 -8.23 -4.86 -6.19
C ALA A 88 -7.92 -6.26 -6.77
N MET A 89 -8.14 -7.30 -5.95
CA MET A 89 -8.01 -8.71 -6.35
C MET A 89 -8.81 -9.59 -5.38
N GLU A 90 -9.13 -10.79 -5.80
CA GLU A 90 -9.72 -11.83 -4.95
C GLU A 90 -8.84 -13.09 -4.97
N ILE A 91 -8.73 -13.73 -3.83
CA ILE A 91 -8.10 -15.04 -3.68
C ILE A 91 -9.15 -16.03 -3.23
N LEU A 92 -9.40 -17.06 -4.04
CA LEU A 92 -10.26 -18.17 -3.66
C LEU A 92 -9.42 -19.24 -2.96
N GLN A 93 -9.68 -19.43 -1.67
CA GLN A 93 -9.06 -20.46 -0.84
C GLN A 93 -9.74 -21.82 -1.05
N GLU A 94 -9.08 -22.93 -0.70
CA GLU A 94 -9.63 -24.29 -0.82
C GLU A 94 -10.96 -24.50 -0.06
N ASN A 95 -11.15 -23.80 1.06
CA ASN A 95 -12.38 -23.82 1.85
C ASN A 95 -13.51 -22.96 1.27
N GLY A 96 -13.31 -22.34 0.11
CA GLY A 96 -14.28 -21.44 -0.54
C GLY A 96 -14.27 -20.00 -0.01
N SER A 97 -13.45 -19.68 0.98
CA SER A 97 -13.30 -18.30 1.49
C SER A 97 -12.61 -17.40 0.45
N ARG A 98 -13.01 -16.13 0.43
CA ARG A 98 -12.36 -15.07 -0.35
C ARG A 98 -11.80 -13.96 0.52
N ILE A 99 -11.84 -14.14 1.83
CA ILE A 99 -11.35 -13.15 2.79
C ILE A 99 -9.83 -13.18 2.80
N SER A 100 -9.23 -11.99 2.66
CA SER A 100 -7.78 -11.78 2.75
C SER A 100 -7.47 -10.64 3.70
N ASP A 101 -6.30 -10.70 4.35
CA ASP A 101 -5.87 -9.71 5.34
C ASP A 101 -4.37 -9.43 5.19
N PHE A 102 -4.00 -8.53 4.28
CA PHE A 102 -2.60 -8.19 4.01
C PHE A 102 -2.10 -7.12 4.96
N THR A 103 -1.30 -7.51 5.93
CA THR A 103 -0.65 -6.62 6.89
C THR A 103 0.81 -6.33 6.52
N TYR A 104 1.28 -5.15 6.90
CA TYR A 104 2.65 -4.70 6.64
C TYR A 104 3.69 -5.57 7.35
N VAL A 105 4.74 -5.95 6.60
CA VAL A 105 5.89 -6.69 7.11
C VAL A 105 7.16 -5.86 7.08
N SER A 106 7.52 -5.33 5.90
CA SER A 106 8.78 -4.62 5.69
C SER A 106 8.75 -3.79 4.42
N TYR A 107 9.81 -3.03 4.21
CA TYR A 107 10.01 -2.29 2.96
C TYR A 107 11.47 -2.31 2.52
N THR A 108 11.68 -2.01 1.25
CA THR A 108 12.99 -1.69 0.68
C THR A 108 12.90 -0.50 -0.26
N ILE A 109 13.97 0.29 -0.34
CA ILE A 109 14.10 1.39 -1.30
C ILE A 109 15.33 1.13 -2.16
N ALA A 110 15.16 1.19 -3.47
CA ALA A 110 16.23 0.98 -4.44
C ALA A 110 16.29 2.12 -5.46
N ALA A 111 17.46 2.37 -6.02
CA ALA A 111 17.63 3.23 -7.19
C ALA A 111 17.06 2.55 -8.43
N GLY A 112 16.62 3.35 -9.39
CA GLY A 112 16.09 2.88 -10.66
C GLY A 112 14.70 2.26 -10.57
N LYS A 113 14.32 1.59 -11.67
CA LYS A 113 13.07 0.86 -11.80
C LYS A 113 13.34 -0.60 -12.18
N PRO A 114 12.91 -1.58 -11.37
CA PRO A 114 13.09 -2.98 -11.72
C PRO A 114 12.33 -3.33 -13.00
N LYS A 115 12.94 -4.16 -13.84
CA LYS A 115 12.29 -4.66 -15.06
C LYS A 115 11.18 -5.63 -14.68
N LEU A 116 10.00 -5.43 -15.28
CA LEU A 116 8.89 -6.38 -15.19
C LEU A 116 9.00 -7.38 -16.35
N GLN A 117 8.93 -8.67 -16.03
CA GLN A 117 8.99 -9.72 -17.04
C GLN A 117 7.63 -9.88 -17.72
N GLY A 118 7.67 -10.07 -19.05
CA GLY A 118 6.50 -10.48 -19.84
C GLY A 118 5.44 -9.42 -20.11
N LEU A 119 5.62 -8.18 -19.63
CA LEU A 119 4.64 -7.10 -19.83
C LEU A 119 5.34 -5.84 -20.37
N PRO A 120 4.67 -5.08 -21.26
CA PRO A 120 5.10 -3.74 -21.59
C PRO A 120 5.11 -2.89 -20.32
N ALA A 121 6.20 -2.20 -20.06
CA ALA A 121 6.36 -1.37 -18.87
C ALA A 121 7.22 -0.15 -19.19
N THR A 122 7.03 0.91 -18.43
CA THR A 122 7.99 2.02 -18.39
C THR A 122 9.34 1.50 -17.90
N TYR A 123 10.42 2.08 -18.37
CA TYR A 123 11.78 1.71 -18.00
C TYR A 123 12.62 2.95 -17.68
N THR A 124 13.77 2.73 -17.08
CA THR A 124 14.84 3.72 -16.91
C THR A 124 16.06 3.26 -17.68
N GLU A 125 16.79 4.20 -18.25
CA GLU A 125 18.10 3.92 -18.88
C GLU A 125 19.22 3.94 -17.84
N LYS A 126 19.03 4.79 -16.80
CA LYS A 126 19.96 4.96 -15.68
C LYS A 126 19.21 4.88 -14.35
N ASP A 127 19.87 4.39 -13.33
CA ASP A 127 19.27 4.22 -12.00
C ASP A 127 18.90 5.57 -11.36
N GLU A 128 19.59 6.67 -11.69
CA GLU A 128 19.32 8.00 -11.14
C GLU A 128 18.00 8.61 -11.63
N GLU A 129 17.40 8.05 -12.70
CA GLU A 129 16.14 8.55 -13.26
C GLU A 129 14.92 8.26 -12.38
N ALA A 130 15.01 7.29 -11.47
CA ALA A 130 13.91 6.91 -10.62
C ALA A 130 14.38 6.32 -9.29
N GLN A 131 13.45 6.23 -8.34
CA GLN A 131 13.58 5.41 -7.13
C GLN A 131 12.34 4.52 -7.01
N THR A 132 12.54 3.31 -6.52
CA THR A 132 11.47 2.35 -6.29
C THR A 132 11.39 1.98 -4.82
N LEU A 133 10.20 2.17 -4.24
CA LEU A 133 9.79 1.59 -2.97
C LEU A 133 9.12 0.25 -3.24
N CYS A 134 9.54 -0.78 -2.54
CA CYS A 134 8.84 -2.06 -2.46
C CYS A 134 8.33 -2.23 -1.03
N VAL A 135 7.01 -2.33 -0.85
CA VAL A 135 6.38 -2.62 0.44
C VAL A 135 5.92 -4.07 0.43
N LYS A 136 6.42 -4.85 1.39
CA LYS A 136 6.03 -6.25 1.59
C LYS A 136 4.89 -6.32 2.60
N LEU A 137 3.79 -6.92 2.19
CA LEU A 137 2.62 -7.26 3.00
C LEU A 137 2.45 -8.77 3.03
N LYS A 138 1.81 -9.31 4.06
CA LYS A 138 1.55 -10.74 4.17
C LYS A 138 0.17 -11.00 4.77
N ASP A 139 -0.51 -11.98 4.22
CA ASP A 139 -1.67 -12.60 4.82
C ASP A 139 -1.20 -13.83 5.63
N GLU A 140 -1.27 -13.73 6.96
CA GLU A 140 -0.76 -14.77 7.84
C GLU A 140 -1.60 -16.06 7.81
N VAL A 141 -2.87 -15.98 7.40
CA VAL A 141 -3.76 -17.13 7.33
C VAL A 141 -3.44 -17.98 6.10
N THR A 142 -3.29 -17.33 4.95
CA THR A 142 -3.04 -18.03 3.67
C THR A 142 -1.54 -18.23 3.40
N GLY A 143 -0.68 -17.47 4.05
CA GLY A 143 0.76 -17.43 3.78
C GLY A 143 1.11 -16.70 2.48
N ILE A 144 0.17 -15.98 1.88
CA ILE A 144 0.43 -15.24 0.66
C ILE A 144 1.14 -13.94 0.97
N VAL A 145 2.18 -13.66 0.21
CA VAL A 145 2.94 -12.41 0.24
C VAL A 145 2.55 -11.53 -0.93
N LEU A 146 2.28 -10.27 -0.63
CA LEU A 146 2.03 -9.22 -1.60
C LEU A 146 3.16 -8.19 -1.52
N GLU A 147 3.85 -7.98 -2.63
CA GLU A 147 4.83 -6.90 -2.78
C GLU A 147 4.23 -5.81 -3.67
N LEU A 148 4.09 -4.62 -3.10
CA LEU A 148 3.64 -3.42 -3.81
C LEU A 148 4.85 -2.57 -4.18
N LEU A 149 5.08 -2.39 -5.47
CA LEU A 149 6.18 -1.60 -5.98
C LEU A 149 5.66 -0.24 -6.45
N TYR A 150 6.30 0.82 -5.97
CA TYR A 150 6.01 2.22 -6.33
C TYR A 150 7.28 2.85 -6.86
N THR A 151 7.31 3.18 -8.15
CA THR A 151 8.46 3.87 -8.75
C THR A 151 8.12 5.32 -9.02
N ILE A 152 8.87 6.24 -8.41
CA ILE A 152 8.78 7.67 -8.69
C ILE A 152 9.93 8.10 -9.59
N PHE A 153 9.60 8.77 -10.71
CA PHE A 153 10.59 9.33 -11.63
C PHE A 153 11.06 10.70 -11.15
N THR A 154 12.38 10.92 -11.12
CA THR A 154 12.99 12.11 -10.49
C THR A 154 12.58 13.42 -11.17
N GLN A 155 12.48 13.45 -12.49
CA GLN A 155 12.21 14.66 -13.27
C GLN A 155 10.81 14.73 -13.86
N ARG A 156 9.99 13.70 -13.70
CA ARG A 156 8.66 13.61 -14.30
C ARG A 156 7.60 13.48 -13.22
N GLY A 157 6.45 14.14 -13.39
CA GLY A 157 5.31 14.02 -12.49
C GLY A 157 4.60 12.66 -12.59
N ILE A 158 5.35 11.56 -12.54
CA ILE A 158 4.86 10.20 -12.79
C ILE A 158 5.27 9.29 -11.63
N ILE A 159 4.30 8.49 -11.18
CA ILE A 159 4.50 7.31 -10.33
C ILE A 159 3.92 6.11 -11.07
N THR A 160 4.66 5.03 -11.12
CA THR A 160 4.16 3.74 -11.60
C THR A 160 3.98 2.77 -10.44
N ARG A 161 2.98 1.91 -10.54
CA ARG A 161 2.66 0.91 -9.53
C ARG A 161 2.61 -0.46 -10.17
N SER A 162 3.07 -1.48 -9.44
CA SER A 162 2.86 -2.89 -9.75
C SER A 162 2.71 -3.70 -8.47
N ALA A 163 2.04 -4.84 -8.59
CA ALA A 163 1.86 -5.79 -7.50
C ALA A 163 2.42 -7.14 -7.92
N ARG A 164 3.07 -7.82 -6.98
CA ARG A 164 3.55 -9.18 -7.15
C ARG A 164 3.05 -10.04 -6.00
N PHE A 165 2.47 -11.18 -6.35
CA PHE A 165 2.00 -12.16 -5.37
C PHE A 165 2.91 -13.38 -5.37
N THR A 166 3.20 -13.86 -4.18
CA THR A 166 3.94 -15.11 -3.97
C THR A 166 3.20 -15.95 -2.94
N ASN A 167 2.89 -17.19 -3.27
CA ASN A 167 2.34 -18.12 -2.31
C ASN A 167 3.48 -18.79 -1.53
N GLU A 168 3.69 -18.35 -0.29
CA GLU A 168 4.62 -18.95 0.69
C GLU A 168 3.88 -19.93 1.63
N GLY A 169 2.56 -20.08 1.46
CA GLY A 169 1.73 -21.02 2.23
C GLY A 169 1.82 -22.44 1.69
N THR A 170 1.08 -23.33 2.35
CA THR A 170 1.06 -24.77 2.02
C THR A 170 -0.12 -25.17 1.15
N SER A 171 -1.16 -24.32 1.09
CA SER A 171 -2.40 -24.60 0.35
C SER A 171 -2.39 -23.96 -1.04
N SER A 172 -3.04 -24.60 -1.98
CA SER A 172 -3.30 -24.02 -3.30
C SER A 172 -4.36 -22.93 -3.20
N VAL A 173 -4.22 -21.88 -3.99
CA VAL A 173 -5.20 -20.79 -4.09
C VAL A 173 -5.43 -20.41 -5.55
N HIS A 174 -6.60 -19.86 -5.85
CA HIS A 174 -7.03 -19.46 -7.19
C HIS A 174 -7.42 -17.99 -7.25
#